data_02e9b64d9150142be937f16f13afabeb
#
_entry.id   02e9b64d9150142be937f16f13afabeb
#
_cell.length_a   1.000
_cell.length_b   1.000
_cell.length_c   1.000
_cell.angle_alpha   90.00
_cell.angle_beta   90.00
_cell.angle_gamma   90.00
#
_symmetry.space_group_name_H-M   'P 1'
#
loop_
_entity.id
_entity.type
_entity.pdbx_description
1 polymer ?
#
loop_
_entity_poly.entity_id
_entity_poly.type
_entity_poly.pdbx_seq_one_letter_code
_entity_poly.pdbx_strand_id
1 'polypeptide(L)'
;MQRHMRKIAPLAVLLAFALVAAACGDDGAEPTTAAPGATTAAPAVTVAPTTGGGGATTEPPMSTEPVAVCELAYYTGEFAPYGSSLTADVVFPIAEVINQDPPLGRPWETYHEDLGTVGEAQAARTCLEQHNAEIVVSIAHGYRTYRDFMLEWWAENDSPIVPSVHGGAIPGNLGGKATEPIFRAQGLDEALGMSGILYADSIGAESVVIFATQVEGFQLAAGAAEKAAEAIGVDVLARIDVPAEQPSYRAEAQRIAELAPDAVIVQAGSVESATLIKQAAEAGLSLDWIGETGWIQPEFIGTLGTDPIASQKGIGFAAFSYNDTTPAWDFYEPLWDTTAGYGDLYGPATDLYHFSTYDVMIQTALAVEYAGSYSATAWAPAMFAVGDPPGTMCYTYAECLALIRAGEDIDYEGITGPGSYTDGGVNAVVQSYTPFNADGSVGEAVVLDAQRALDIIEQIAVEATCDADNQCDW
;
A
#
# COMPACT_ATOMS: atom_id res chain seq x y z
N MET A 1 -35.44 30.08 -39.43
CA MET A 1 -34.76 31.37 -39.18
C MET A 1 -33.28 31.11 -38.94
N GLN A 2 -32.45 31.54 -39.87
CA GLN A 2 -30.97 31.40 -39.87
C GLN A 2 -30.32 32.37 -38.88
N ARG A 3 -29.14 31.96 -38.37
CA ARG A 3 -27.92 32.77 -38.11
C ARG A 3 -27.18 32.24 -36.86
N HIS A 4 -25.89 32.13 -36.72
CA HIS A 4 -24.72 32.39 -37.55
C HIS A 4 -23.56 31.61 -36.92
N MET A 5 -22.82 30.87 -37.72
CA MET A 5 -21.49 30.33 -37.35
C MET A 5 -20.49 31.47 -37.20
N ARG A 6 -19.66 31.42 -36.17
CA ARG A 6 -18.36 32.12 -36.16
C ARG A 6 -17.24 31.09 -35.95
N LYS A 7 -16.45 30.93 -36.99
CA LYS A 7 -15.16 30.19 -36.95
C LYS A 7 -14.12 31.04 -36.26
N ILE A 8 -13.36 30.48 -35.33
CA ILE A 8 -12.10 31.02 -34.84
C ILE A 8 -10.99 30.00 -35.16
N ALA A 9 -9.98 30.45 -35.87
CA ALA A 9 -8.84 29.67 -36.32
C ALA A 9 -7.76 29.54 -35.20
N PRO A 10 -6.93 28.49 -35.21
CA PRO A 10 -5.88 28.33 -34.21
C PRO A 10 -4.63 29.08 -34.58
N LEU A 11 -4.03 29.76 -33.60
CA LEU A 11 -2.73 30.42 -33.70
C LEU A 11 -1.63 29.43 -33.31
N ALA A 12 -0.79 29.07 -34.25
CA ALA A 12 0.40 28.25 -34.00
C ALA A 12 1.52 29.11 -33.44
N VAL A 13 2.09 28.71 -32.30
CA VAL A 13 3.33 29.29 -31.75
C VAL A 13 4.44 28.24 -31.85
N LEU A 14 5.39 28.50 -32.75
CA LEU A 14 6.66 27.79 -32.86
C LEU A 14 7.62 28.35 -31.79
N LEU A 15 8.14 27.47 -30.92
CA LEU A 15 9.31 27.79 -30.10
C LEU A 15 10.49 26.90 -30.53
N ALA A 16 11.60 27.58 -30.92
CA ALA A 16 12.84 26.98 -31.34
C ALA A 16 13.70 26.56 -30.14
N PHE A 17 14.21 25.32 -30.15
CA PHE A 17 15.26 24.84 -29.26
C PHE A 17 16.63 25.21 -29.78
N ALA A 18 17.46 25.85 -28.95
CA ALA A 18 18.87 26.03 -29.19
C ALA A 18 19.68 24.99 -28.40
N LEU A 19 20.40 24.13 -29.09
CA LEU A 19 21.42 23.24 -28.55
C LEU A 19 22.69 24.04 -28.21
N VAL A 20 23.23 23.79 -27.02
CA VAL A 20 24.62 24.10 -26.70
C VAL A 20 25.31 22.81 -26.28
N ALA A 21 26.23 22.35 -27.11
CA ALA A 21 27.19 21.31 -26.81
C ALA A 21 28.48 21.95 -26.27
N ALA A 22 29.04 21.43 -25.20
CA ALA A 22 30.44 21.67 -24.84
C ALA A 22 31.08 20.37 -24.34
N ALA A 23 32.26 20.11 -24.91
CA ALA A 23 32.98 18.87 -24.88
C ALA A 23 34.14 18.86 -23.87
N CYS A 24 34.53 17.62 -23.51
CA CYS A 24 35.87 17.09 -23.22
C CYS A 24 36.71 17.63 -22.04
N GLY A 25 37.14 16.69 -21.23
CA GLY A 25 38.33 16.70 -20.38
C GLY A 25 38.58 15.31 -19.81
N ASP A 26 39.48 14.60 -20.47
CA ASP A 26 40.07 13.32 -20.11
C ASP A 26 41.16 13.56 -19.06
N ASP A 27 41.29 12.72 -18.04
CA ASP A 27 42.60 12.29 -17.50
C ASP A 27 42.44 11.12 -16.53
N GLY A 28 43.14 10.04 -16.84
CA GLY A 28 43.10 8.77 -16.15
C GLY A 28 43.99 8.69 -14.91
N ALA A 29 43.66 7.75 -14.03
CA ALA A 29 44.62 7.07 -13.16
C ALA A 29 44.07 5.67 -12.76
N GLU A 30 44.88 4.65 -12.99
CA GLU A 30 44.64 3.23 -12.74
C GLU A 30 44.69 2.84 -11.28
N PRO A 31 44.23 1.62 -10.91
CA PRO A 31 43.87 1.21 -9.56
C PRO A 31 45.01 0.52 -8.80
N THR A 32 45.03 0.68 -7.49
CA THR A 32 45.82 -0.18 -6.58
C THR A 32 44.90 -1.09 -5.79
N THR A 33 45.10 -2.38 -6.01
CA THR A 33 44.56 -3.50 -5.26
C THR A 33 45.08 -3.52 -3.81
N ALA A 34 44.21 -3.70 -2.82
CA ALA A 34 44.56 -4.18 -1.49
C ALA A 34 43.58 -5.24 -1.01
N ALA A 35 44.07 -6.32 -0.51
CA ALA A 35 43.43 -7.55 -0.08
C ALA A 35 42.79 -7.43 1.33
N PRO A 36 41.93 -8.40 1.76
CA PRO A 36 41.00 -8.25 2.86
C PRO A 36 41.64 -8.44 4.25
N GLY A 37 41.31 -7.56 5.17
CA GLY A 37 41.69 -7.61 6.57
C GLY A 37 40.57 -8.04 7.49
N ALA A 38 40.90 -8.87 8.43
CA ALA A 38 40.10 -9.65 9.35
C ALA A 38 39.08 -8.86 10.21
N THR A 39 37.93 -9.51 10.42
CA THR A 39 36.94 -9.27 11.48
C THR A 39 37.55 -9.18 12.87
N THR A 40 37.38 -8.07 13.57
CA THR A 40 37.56 -7.97 15.03
C THR A 40 36.23 -7.60 15.67
N ALA A 41 35.77 -8.47 16.58
CA ALA A 41 34.59 -8.28 17.40
C ALA A 41 34.70 -7.02 18.29
N ALA A 42 33.60 -6.27 18.39
CA ALA A 42 33.50 -5.15 19.30
C ALA A 42 33.37 -5.59 20.75
N PRO A 43 33.96 -4.85 21.72
CA PRO A 43 33.85 -5.18 23.13
C PRO A 43 32.54 -4.73 23.73
N ALA A 44 31.94 -5.58 24.57
CA ALA A 44 30.77 -5.28 25.37
C ALA A 44 31.02 -4.08 26.30
N VAL A 45 30.18 -3.05 26.20
CA VAL A 45 30.17 -1.91 27.09
C VAL A 45 29.31 -2.25 28.32
N THR A 46 29.96 -2.47 29.46
CA THR A 46 29.31 -2.59 30.76
C THR A 46 29.00 -1.18 31.27
N VAL A 47 27.73 -0.79 31.33
CA VAL A 47 27.32 0.47 31.95
C VAL A 47 27.13 0.26 33.44
N ALA A 48 27.94 0.95 34.26
CA ALA A 48 27.76 0.99 35.72
C ALA A 48 26.63 1.97 36.09
N PRO A 49 25.84 1.70 37.15
CA PRO A 49 24.80 2.60 37.57
C PRO A 49 25.37 3.87 38.22
N THR A 50 25.15 5.01 37.62
CA THR A 50 25.41 6.32 38.24
C THR A 50 24.18 6.75 39.03
N THR A 51 24.29 6.72 40.34
CA THR A 51 23.38 7.46 41.23
C THR A 51 23.74 8.94 41.16
N GLY A 52 22.88 9.72 40.54
CA GLY A 52 23.02 11.19 40.44
C GLY A 52 21.68 11.88 40.68
N GLY A 53 21.67 12.77 41.65
CA GLY A 53 20.58 13.43 42.34
C GLY A 53 19.53 14.14 41.51
N GLY A 54 18.33 14.14 42.05
CA GLY A 54 17.12 14.73 41.49
C GLY A 54 17.22 16.23 41.24
N GLY A 55 17.11 16.60 40.00
CA GLY A 55 16.57 17.85 39.57
C GLY A 55 15.23 17.51 38.93
N ALA A 56 14.12 17.92 39.50
CA ALA A 56 12.82 17.83 38.88
C ALA A 56 12.85 18.78 37.66
N THR A 57 13.15 18.23 36.50
CA THR A 57 12.74 18.85 35.24
C THR A 57 11.23 18.65 35.16
N THR A 58 10.45 19.70 35.41
CA THR A 58 9.05 19.74 35.04
C THR A 58 9.01 19.62 33.52
N GLU A 59 8.66 18.42 33.02
CA GLU A 59 8.24 18.26 31.64
C GLU A 59 7.15 19.30 31.36
N PRO A 60 7.21 19.98 30.20
CA PRO A 60 6.10 20.85 29.81
C PRO A 60 4.82 20.01 29.81
N PRO A 61 3.68 20.61 30.27
CA PRO A 61 2.41 19.88 30.26
C PRO A 61 2.14 19.37 28.83
N MET A 62 1.83 18.06 28.70
CA MET A 62 1.45 17.50 27.39
C MET A 62 0.31 18.32 26.80
N SER A 63 0.39 18.63 25.51
CA SER A 63 -0.66 19.32 24.79
C SER A 63 -1.97 18.52 24.90
N THR A 64 -3.07 19.22 25.12
CA THR A 64 -4.42 18.63 25.06
C THR A 64 -5.12 18.95 23.73
N GLU A 65 -4.43 19.68 22.85
CA GLU A 65 -4.93 19.98 21.52
C GLU A 65 -5.09 18.69 20.70
N PRO A 66 -6.14 18.59 19.87
CA PRO A 66 -6.30 17.46 18.97
C PRO A 66 -5.08 17.23 18.10
N VAL A 67 -4.85 15.99 17.72
CA VAL A 67 -3.84 15.58 16.75
C VAL A 67 -4.46 15.66 15.36
N ALA A 68 -3.86 16.39 14.44
CA ALA A 68 -4.30 16.44 13.06
C ALA A 68 -3.84 15.18 12.30
N VAL A 69 -4.79 14.38 11.85
CA VAL A 69 -4.60 13.21 10.99
C VAL A 69 -5.07 13.55 9.60
N CYS A 70 -4.16 13.63 8.63
CA CYS A 70 -4.50 14.00 7.26
C CYS A 70 -4.32 12.80 6.33
N GLU A 71 -5.40 12.42 5.67
CA GLU A 71 -5.41 11.34 4.70
C GLU A 71 -5.18 11.89 3.28
N LEU A 72 -4.33 11.19 2.53
CA LEU A 72 -4.18 11.38 1.09
C LEU A 72 -5.12 10.40 0.37
N ALA A 73 -6.29 10.90 -0.08
CA ALA A 73 -7.40 10.11 -0.61
C ALA A 73 -7.62 10.31 -2.11
N TYR A 74 -8.24 9.33 -2.77
CA TYR A 74 -8.58 9.38 -4.19
C TYR A 74 -10.10 9.57 -4.38
N TYR A 75 -10.57 10.81 -4.55
CA TYR A 75 -11.99 11.05 -4.87
C TYR A 75 -12.24 11.27 -6.36
N THR A 76 -11.17 11.41 -7.15
CA THR A 76 -11.19 11.59 -8.60
C THR A 76 -10.12 10.72 -9.28
N GLY A 77 -10.24 10.48 -10.60
CA GLY A 77 -9.32 9.63 -11.37
C GLY A 77 -9.64 8.14 -11.30
N GLU A 78 -8.70 7.29 -11.71
CA GLU A 78 -8.89 5.83 -11.82
C GLU A 78 -9.23 5.18 -10.47
N PHE A 79 -8.67 5.70 -9.38
CA PHE A 79 -8.90 5.18 -8.03
C PHE A 79 -10.10 5.83 -7.31
N ALA A 80 -10.91 6.65 -7.98
CA ALA A 80 -12.08 7.27 -7.39
C ALA A 80 -13.10 6.28 -6.75
N PRO A 81 -13.30 5.06 -7.27
CA PRO A 81 -14.17 4.07 -6.63
C PRO A 81 -13.78 3.75 -5.18
N TYR A 82 -12.51 3.87 -4.84
CA TYR A 82 -12.01 3.56 -3.50
C TYR A 82 -12.14 4.73 -2.51
N GLY A 83 -12.22 5.98 -2.99
CA GLY A 83 -12.00 7.17 -2.17
C GLY A 83 -12.86 7.27 -0.92
N SER A 84 -14.18 7.06 -1.04
CA SER A 84 -15.07 7.14 0.13
C SER A 84 -14.90 5.96 1.08
N SER A 85 -14.57 4.78 0.57
CA SER A 85 -14.29 3.58 1.36
C SER A 85 -13.01 3.77 2.17
N LEU A 86 -11.92 4.18 1.52
CA LEU A 86 -10.64 4.43 2.19
C LEU A 86 -10.75 5.50 3.27
N THR A 87 -11.51 6.57 3.02
CA THR A 87 -11.80 7.58 4.05
C THR A 87 -12.56 6.99 5.24
N ALA A 88 -13.55 6.12 4.99
CA ALA A 88 -14.25 5.42 6.04
C ALA A 88 -13.29 4.54 6.86
N ASP A 89 -12.33 3.89 6.21
CA ASP A 89 -11.31 3.06 6.86
C ASP A 89 -10.43 3.83 7.83
N VAL A 90 -10.08 5.07 7.52
CA VAL A 90 -9.32 5.95 8.41
C VAL A 90 -10.19 6.50 9.54
N VAL A 91 -11.41 6.94 9.22
CA VAL A 91 -12.33 7.54 10.20
C VAL A 91 -12.84 6.52 11.21
N PHE A 92 -13.11 5.29 10.79
CA PHE A 92 -13.71 4.25 11.64
C PHE A 92 -12.87 3.91 12.88
N PRO A 93 -11.59 3.48 12.78
CA PRO A 93 -10.79 3.18 13.97
C PRO A 93 -10.58 4.41 14.86
N ILE A 94 -10.49 5.60 14.28
CA ILE A 94 -10.34 6.85 15.04
C ILE A 94 -11.59 7.13 15.87
N ALA A 95 -12.77 7.11 15.25
CA ALA A 95 -14.02 7.48 15.90
C ALA A 95 -14.51 6.40 16.90
N GLU A 96 -14.46 5.14 16.49
CA GLU A 96 -15.11 4.06 17.24
C GLU A 96 -14.17 3.40 18.25
N VAL A 97 -12.86 3.56 18.12
CA VAL A 97 -11.88 2.87 18.98
C VAL A 97 -10.90 3.85 19.62
N ILE A 98 -10.06 4.53 18.83
CA ILE A 98 -8.92 5.29 19.35
C ILE A 98 -9.38 6.49 20.20
N ASN A 99 -10.37 7.25 19.73
CA ASN A 99 -10.88 8.42 20.44
C ASN A 99 -11.75 8.09 21.66
N GLN A 100 -12.05 6.79 21.92
CA GLN A 100 -12.69 6.37 23.18
C GLN A 100 -11.72 6.52 24.37
N ASP A 101 -10.42 6.29 24.15
CA ASP A 101 -9.32 6.50 25.10
C ASP A 101 -8.03 6.85 24.33
N PRO A 102 -7.91 8.10 23.85
CA PRO A 102 -6.88 8.46 22.89
C PRO A 102 -5.45 8.42 23.48
N PRO A 103 -4.44 8.06 22.67
CA PRO A 103 -3.07 7.97 23.13
C PRO A 103 -2.59 9.34 23.63
N LEU A 104 -1.87 9.33 24.75
CA LEU A 104 -1.40 10.52 25.46
C LEU A 104 -2.52 11.51 25.81
N GLY A 105 -3.79 11.09 25.82
CA GLY A 105 -4.95 11.93 26.09
C GLY A 105 -5.29 12.97 25.01
N ARG A 106 -4.74 12.85 23.79
CA ARG A 106 -4.99 13.76 22.68
C ARG A 106 -5.90 13.12 21.64
N PRO A 107 -7.16 13.58 21.47
CA PRO A 107 -8.07 13.03 20.44
C PRO A 107 -7.54 13.33 19.05
N TRP A 108 -7.83 12.45 18.10
CA TRP A 108 -7.45 12.57 16.69
C TRP A 108 -8.59 13.21 15.89
N GLU A 109 -8.24 14.18 15.06
CA GLU A 109 -9.16 14.90 14.15
C GLU A 109 -8.71 14.69 12.71
N THR A 110 -9.64 14.30 11.82
CA THR A 110 -9.32 13.90 10.45
C THR A 110 -9.51 15.01 9.43
N TYR A 111 -8.60 15.08 8.46
CA TYR A 111 -8.62 15.92 7.26
C TYR A 111 -8.36 15.03 6.04
N HIS A 112 -8.90 15.40 4.88
CA HIS A 112 -8.83 14.58 3.67
C HIS A 112 -8.49 15.44 2.46
N GLU A 113 -7.45 15.06 1.69
CA GLU A 113 -7.00 15.76 0.49
C GLU A 113 -7.16 14.87 -0.74
N ASP A 114 -7.76 15.39 -1.81
CA ASP A 114 -8.02 14.64 -3.04
C ASP A 114 -6.79 14.59 -3.95
N LEU A 115 -6.12 13.45 -4.00
CA LEU A 115 -4.94 13.20 -4.84
C LEU A 115 -5.24 13.36 -6.33
N GLY A 116 -6.41 12.93 -6.79
CA GLY A 116 -6.78 12.97 -8.19
C GLY A 116 -6.99 14.40 -8.73
N THR A 117 -7.39 15.35 -7.88
CA THR A 117 -7.63 16.74 -8.28
C THR A 117 -6.37 17.59 -8.27
N VAL A 118 -5.56 17.49 -7.20
CA VAL A 118 -4.41 18.39 -7.02
C VAL A 118 -3.07 17.69 -7.22
N GLY A 119 -3.05 16.38 -7.27
CA GLY A 119 -1.84 15.57 -7.29
C GLY A 119 -1.24 15.37 -5.90
N GLU A 120 -0.53 14.27 -5.72
CA GLU A 120 -0.06 13.79 -4.42
C GLU A 120 0.89 14.77 -3.73
N ALA A 121 1.86 15.33 -4.46
CA ALA A 121 2.81 16.30 -3.90
C ALA A 121 2.12 17.54 -3.33
N GLN A 122 1.06 18.03 -3.99
CA GLN A 122 0.32 19.19 -3.50
C GLN A 122 -0.58 18.81 -2.33
N ALA A 123 -1.22 17.65 -2.35
CA ALA A 123 -2.02 17.14 -1.26
C ALA A 123 -1.17 16.95 0.01
N ALA A 124 0.01 16.32 -0.10
CA ALA A 124 0.95 16.18 1.00
C ALA A 124 1.37 17.54 1.60
N ARG A 125 1.66 18.54 0.75
CA ARG A 125 1.96 19.90 1.21
C ARG A 125 0.79 20.52 1.96
N THR A 126 -0.44 20.35 1.47
CA THR A 126 -1.64 20.86 2.15
C THR A 126 -1.80 20.25 3.53
N CYS A 127 -1.62 18.91 3.65
CA CYS A 127 -1.63 18.24 4.95
C CYS A 127 -0.64 18.85 5.94
N LEU A 128 0.59 19.10 5.51
CA LEU A 128 1.66 19.58 6.39
C LEU A 128 1.57 21.08 6.66
N GLU A 129 1.41 21.91 5.63
CA GLU A 129 1.51 23.36 5.72
C GLU A 129 0.19 24.04 6.15
N GLN A 130 -0.97 23.44 5.86
CA GLN A 130 -2.27 24.04 6.18
C GLN A 130 -2.98 23.36 7.35
N HIS A 131 -2.95 22.02 7.40
CA HIS A 131 -3.57 21.27 8.50
C HIS A 131 -2.61 21.03 9.66
N ASN A 132 -1.30 21.28 9.49
CA ASN A 132 -0.26 21.00 10.48
C ASN A 132 -0.33 19.53 10.95
N ALA A 133 -0.49 18.60 10.00
CA ALA A 133 -0.69 17.20 10.30
C ALA A 133 0.51 16.60 11.06
N GLU A 134 0.23 16.00 12.21
CA GLU A 134 1.18 15.19 12.97
C GLU A 134 1.18 13.73 12.49
N ILE A 135 0.08 13.32 11.84
CA ILE A 135 -0.07 12.01 11.21
C ILE A 135 -0.52 12.24 9.76
N VAL A 136 0.16 11.65 8.80
CA VAL A 136 -0.28 11.58 7.40
C VAL A 136 -0.58 10.12 7.06
N VAL A 137 -1.81 9.82 6.66
CA VAL A 137 -2.20 8.49 6.26
C VAL A 137 -2.06 8.36 4.75
N SER A 138 -1.47 7.24 4.30
CA SER A 138 -1.40 6.87 2.88
C SER A 138 -0.45 7.71 2.03
N ILE A 139 0.86 7.53 2.24
CA ILE A 139 1.85 7.86 1.20
C ILE A 139 1.57 6.94 -0.01
N ALA A 140 1.29 7.54 -1.16
CA ALA A 140 0.71 6.85 -2.30
C ALA A 140 1.70 6.61 -3.45
N HIS A 141 1.18 6.12 -4.59
CA HIS A 141 1.95 5.70 -5.77
C HIS A 141 2.90 6.78 -6.34
N GLY A 142 2.56 8.06 -6.23
CA GLY A 142 3.41 9.17 -6.68
C GLY A 142 4.46 9.63 -5.68
N TYR A 143 4.73 8.90 -4.60
CA TYR A 143 5.66 9.28 -3.54
C TYR A 143 7.04 9.68 -4.08
N ARG A 144 7.54 9.02 -5.11
CA ARG A 144 8.78 9.36 -5.81
C ARG A 144 8.86 10.84 -6.21
N THR A 145 7.73 11.45 -6.56
CA THR A 145 7.70 12.84 -7.05
C THR A 145 7.82 13.88 -5.96
N TYR A 146 7.60 13.52 -4.70
CA TYR A 146 7.65 14.45 -3.57
C TYR A 146 8.46 13.93 -2.36
N ARG A 147 9.13 12.79 -2.52
CA ARG A 147 9.96 12.19 -1.47
C ARG A 147 11.01 13.16 -0.92
N ASP A 148 11.72 13.89 -1.80
CA ASP A 148 12.74 14.85 -1.37
C ASP A 148 12.16 15.93 -0.44
N PHE A 149 10.99 16.45 -0.79
CA PHE A 149 10.27 17.39 0.09
C PHE A 149 9.91 16.75 1.44
N MET A 150 9.45 15.51 1.46
CA MET A 150 9.13 14.82 2.71
C MET A 150 10.38 14.60 3.58
N LEU A 151 11.50 14.19 2.97
CA LEU A 151 12.77 14.01 3.69
C LEU A 151 13.28 15.32 4.31
N GLU A 152 13.22 16.45 3.57
CA GLU A 152 13.57 17.77 4.08
C GLU A 152 12.63 18.15 5.25
N TRP A 153 11.32 17.90 5.09
CA TRP A 153 10.34 18.20 6.13
C TRP A 153 10.61 17.41 7.42
N TRP A 154 10.84 16.09 7.34
CA TRP A 154 11.18 15.26 8.50
C TRP A 154 12.47 15.68 9.19
N ALA A 155 13.48 16.08 8.42
CA ALA A 155 14.74 16.55 8.97
C ALA A 155 14.58 17.83 9.80
N GLU A 156 13.59 18.66 9.48
CA GLU A 156 13.33 19.93 10.17
C GLU A 156 12.31 19.80 11.31
N ASN A 157 11.30 18.92 11.18
CA ASN A 157 10.11 18.90 12.02
C ASN A 157 9.94 17.66 12.88
N ASP A 158 10.70 16.57 12.63
CA ASP A 158 10.53 15.26 13.28
C ASP A 158 9.07 14.73 13.25
N SER A 159 8.33 15.11 12.21
CA SER A 159 6.92 14.79 11.94
C SER A 159 6.62 14.98 10.45
N PRO A 160 5.53 14.43 9.88
CA PRO A 160 4.53 13.57 10.48
C PRO A 160 5.03 12.13 10.64
N ILE A 161 4.32 11.34 11.45
CA ILE A 161 4.38 9.87 11.39
C ILE A 161 3.42 9.39 10.30
N VAL A 162 3.75 8.28 9.62
CA VAL A 162 3.03 7.87 8.41
C VAL A 162 2.61 6.39 8.47
N PRO A 163 1.45 6.10 9.08
CA PRO A 163 0.77 4.84 8.82
C PRO A 163 0.22 4.86 7.39
N SER A 164 0.55 3.88 6.58
CA SER A 164 0.14 3.88 5.18
C SER A 164 -0.60 2.60 4.81
N VAL A 165 -1.79 2.77 4.24
CA VAL A 165 -2.50 1.67 3.57
C VAL A 165 -1.94 1.52 2.17
N HIS A 166 -1.85 2.64 1.44
CA HIS A 166 -1.17 2.69 0.16
C HIS A 166 0.35 2.71 0.35
N GLY A 167 1.08 2.63 -0.72
CA GLY A 167 2.54 2.67 -0.72
C GLY A 167 3.16 1.32 -1.03
N GLY A 168 2.35 0.38 -1.52
CA GLY A 168 2.85 -0.87 -2.08
C GLY A 168 3.78 -0.67 -3.28
N ALA A 169 3.65 0.48 -3.98
CA ALA A 169 4.55 0.91 -5.05
C ALA A 169 5.89 1.50 -4.57
N ILE A 170 6.05 1.74 -3.28
CA ILE A 170 7.32 2.21 -2.71
C ILE A 170 8.24 1.02 -2.50
N PRO A 171 9.52 1.07 -2.95
CA PRO A 171 10.48 -0.01 -2.74
C PRO A 171 10.52 -0.52 -1.31
N GLY A 172 10.67 -1.83 -1.15
CA GLY A 172 10.60 -2.51 0.13
C GLY A 172 11.66 -2.08 1.16
N ASN A 173 12.76 -1.47 0.72
CA ASN A 173 13.84 -0.97 1.56
C ASN A 173 13.72 0.53 1.92
N LEU A 174 12.65 1.21 1.49
CA LEU A 174 12.33 2.57 1.91
C LEU A 174 11.24 2.57 2.98
N GLY A 175 11.35 3.48 3.93
CA GLY A 175 10.46 3.52 5.10
C GLY A 175 11.06 2.85 6.34
N GLY A 176 10.26 2.61 7.37
CA GLY A 176 10.63 1.93 8.62
C GLY A 176 11.64 2.68 9.50
N LYS A 177 11.99 3.92 9.21
CA LYS A 177 13.07 4.68 9.85
C LYS A 177 12.56 6.01 10.38
N ALA A 178 13.17 6.51 11.45
CA ALA A 178 12.85 7.83 11.97
C ALA A 178 13.01 8.96 10.92
N THR A 179 13.95 8.82 9.98
CA THR A 179 14.18 9.77 8.89
C THR A 179 13.22 9.59 7.71
N GLU A 180 12.49 8.49 7.65
CA GLU A 180 11.47 8.17 6.65
C GLU A 180 10.43 7.26 7.34
N PRO A 181 9.59 7.83 8.24
CA PRO A 181 8.75 7.07 9.18
C PRO A 181 7.46 6.58 8.53
N ILE A 182 7.60 5.74 7.50
CA ILE A 182 6.50 5.15 6.73
C ILE A 182 6.37 3.68 7.12
N PHE A 183 5.18 3.28 7.62
CA PHE A 183 4.85 1.89 7.93
C PHE A 183 3.60 1.49 7.14
N ARG A 184 3.72 0.43 6.34
CA ARG A 184 2.72 0.02 5.35
C ARG A 184 1.96 -1.20 5.83
N ALA A 185 0.65 -1.06 5.99
CA ALA A 185 -0.25 -2.12 6.44
C ALA A 185 -0.37 -3.27 5.42
N GLN A 186 -0.17 -2.94 4.14
CA GLN A 186 -0.21 -3.91 3.05
C GLN A 186 1.20 -4.28 2.60
N GLY A 187 1.34 -5.46 2.00
CA GLY A 187 2.56 -5.88 1.33
C GLY A 187 2.88 -5.02 0.10
N LEU A 188 3.96 -5.38 -0.58
CA LEU A 188 4.38 -4.69 -1.81
C LEU A 188 3.39 -4.97 -2.97
N ASP A 189 3.23 -4.02 -3.88
CA ASP A 189 2.42 -4.21 -5.11
C ASP A 189 2.94 -5.38 -5.96
N GLU A 190 4.26 -5.61 -5.95
CA GLU A 190 4.89 -6.78 -6.57
C GLU A 190 4.29 -8.10 -6.07
N ALA A 191 3.90 -8.14 -4.80
CA ALA A 191 3.31 -9.33 -4.21
C ALA A 191 1.95 -9.68 -4.84
N LEU A 192 1.16 -8.71 -5.26
CA LEU A 192 -0.13 -8.95 -5.93
C LEU A 192 0.08 -9.58 -7.31
N GLY A 193 1.01 -9.04 -8.10
CA GLY A 193 1.36 -9.62 -9.40
C GLY A 193 1.91 -11.04 -9.27
N MET A 194 2.83 -11.26 -8.33
CA MET A 194 3.36 -12.58 -8.00
C MET A 194 2.27 -13.56 -7.58
N SER A 195 1.34 -13.14 -6.73
CA SER A 195 0.25 -14.00 -6.24
C SER A 195 -0.66 -14.46 -7.37
N GLY A 196 -0.92 -13.61 -8.36
CA GLY A 196 -1.66 -13.99 -9.56
C GLY A 196 -0.98 -15.13 -10.31
N ILE A 197 0.34 -15.11 -10.43
CA ILE A 197 1.12 -16.16 -11.06
C ILE A 197 1.16 -17.45 -10.22
N LEU A 198 1.34 -17.33 -8.90
CA LEU A 198 1.30 -18.47 -7.99
C LEU A 198 -0.04 -19.20 -8.05
N TYR A 199 -1.15 -18.44 -8.13
CA TYR A 199 -2.46 -19.05 -8.31
C TYR A 199 -2.60 -19.70 -9.69
N ALA A 200 -2.19 -19.04 -10.77
CA ALA A 200 -2.22 -19.62 -12.12
C ALA A 200 -1.48 -20.97 -12.19
N ASP A 201 -0.27 -21.04 -11.63
CA ASP A 201 0.50 -22.30 -11.51
C ASP A 201 -0.26 -23.35 -10.68
N SER A 202 -0.89 -22.97 -9.58
CA SER A 202 -1.63 -23.89 -8.70
C SER A 202 -2.83 -24.56 -9.39
N ILE A 203 -3.43 -23.89 -10.39
CA ILE A 203 -4.51 -24.45 -11.22
C ILE A 203 -4.00 -25.14 -12.48
N GLY A 204 -2.68 -25.24 -12.67
CA GLY A 204 -2.03 -25.93 -13.77
C GLY A 204 -1.95 -25.11 -15.06
N ALA A 205 -1.99 -23.79 -15.02
CA ALA A 205 -1.75 -22.95 -16.17
C ALA A 205 -0.26 -23.02 -16.57
N GLU A 206 0.03 -23.38 -17.81
CA GLU A 206 1.38 -23.42 -18.37
C GLU A 206 1.74 -22.09 -19.06
N SER A 207 0.72 -21.29 -19.42
CA SER A 207 0.90 -20.03 -20.14
C SER A 207 -0.07 -18.94 -19.68
N VAL A 208 0.40 -17.69 -19.64
CA VAL A 208 -0.39 -16.53 -19.27
C VAL A 208 -0.22 -15.37 -20.26
N VAL A 209 -1.22 -14.49 -20.30
CA VAL A 209 -1.09 -13.12 -20.79
C VAL A 209 -1.19 -12.19 -19.59
N ILE A 210 -0.33 -11.17 -19.52
CA ILE A 210 -0.39 -10.12 -18.51
C ILE A 210 -0.98 -8.88 -19.18
N PHE A 211 -2.09 -8.36 -18.64
CA PHE A 211 -2.70 -7.11 -19.05
C PHE A 211 -2.53 -6.09 -17.93
N ALA A 212 -2.05 -4.87 -18.25
CA ALA A 212 -1.86 -3.83 -17.26
C ALA A 212 -2.23 -2.44 -17.79
N THR A 213 -2.82 -1.58 -16.95
CA THR A 213 -2.90 -0.15 -17.22
C THR A 213 -1.58 0.54 -16.87
N GLN A 214 -1.33 1.69 -17.54
CA GLN A 214 -0.08 2.46 -17.38
C GLN A 214 -0.15 3.35 -16.12
N VAL A 215 -0.42 2.72 -14.98
CA VAL A 215 -0.40 3.30 -13.64
C VAL A 215 0.72 2.63 -12.85
N GLU A 216 1.45 3.39 -12.04
CA GLU A 216 2.72 2.96 -11.43
C GLU A 216 2.59 1.65 -10.66
N GLY A 217 1.63 1.51 -9.74
CA GLY A 217 1.43 0.28 -8.98
C GLY A 217 1.08 -0.93 -9.85
N PHE A 218 0.20 -0.74 -10.85
CA PHE A 218 -0.15 -1.83 -11.78
C PHE A 218 1.01 -2.23 -12.68
N GLN A 219 1.87 -1.27 -13.05
CA GLN A 219 3.07 -1.56 -13.81
C GLN A 219 4.13 -2.31 -13.00
N LEU A 220 4.26 -1.99 -11.70
CA LEU A 220 5.11 -2.74 -10.76
C LEU A 220 4.61 -4.16 -10.60
N ALA A 221 3.32 -4.35 -10.30
CA ALA A 221 2.71 -5.66 -10.15
C ALA A 221 2.81 -6.50 -11.44
N ALA A 222 2.59 -5.89 -12.61
CA ALA A 222 2.75 -6.59 -13.89
C ALA A 222 4.19 -7.00 -14.16
N GLY A 223 5.17 -6.14 -13.84
CA GLY A 223 6.59 -6.47 -13.95
C GLY A 223 7.01 -7.58 -12.99
N ALA A 224 6.45 -7.59 -11.79
CA ALA A 224 6.65 -8.65 -10.82
C ALA A 224 6.02 -9.98 -11.27
N ALA A 225 4.83 -9.94 -11.88
CA ALA A 225 4.20 -11.11 -12.48
C ALA A 225 5.08 -11.74 -13.57
N GLU A 226 5.71 -10.92 -14.46
CA GLU A 226 6.67 -11.43 -15.46
C GLU A 226 7.85 -12.16 -14.82
N LYS A 227 8.48 -11.54 -13.82
CA LYS A 227 9.63 -12.12 -13.11
C LYS A 227 9.24 -13.38 -12.33
N ALA A 228 8.08 -13.37 -11.67
CA ALA A 228 7.56 -14.54 -10.96
C ALA A 228 7.27 -15.71 -11.91
N ALA A 229 6.67 -15.43 -13.06
CA ALA A 229 6.43 -16.43 -14.09
C ALA A 229 7.74 -17.06 -14.59
N GLU A 230 8.77 -16.25 -14.85
CA GLU A 230 10.12 -16.74 -15.21
C GLU A 230 10.70 -17.63 -14.09
N ALA A 231 10.58 -17.20 -12.82
CA ALA A 231 11.14 -17.93 -11.66
C ALA A 231 10.51 -19.31 -11.46
N ILE A 232 9.23 -19.49 -11.82
CA ILE A 232 8.50 -20.75 -11.60
C ILE A 232 8.23 -21.54 -12.89
N GLY A 233 8.58 -21.00 -14.07
CA GLY A 233 8.49 -21.68 -15.34
C GLY A 233 7.12 -21.62 -16.01
N VAL A 234 6.34 -20.57 -15.78
CA VAL A 234 5.09 -20.27 -16.51
C VAL A 234 5.42 -19.35 -17.69
N ASP A 235 4.95 -19.72 -18.90
CA ASP A 235 5.22 -18.96 -20.12
C ASP A 235 4.38 -17.67 -20.19
N VAL A 236 5.02 -16.48 -20.26
CA VAL A 236 4.35 -15.23 -20.55
C VAL A 236 4.26 -15.02 -22.06
N LEU A 237 3.10 -15.30 -22.65
CA LEU A 237 2.89 -15.18 -24.12
C LEU A 237 2.92 -13.73 -24.59
N ALA A 238 2.45 -12.81 -23.77
CA ALA A 238 2.55 -11.36 -23.99
C ALA A 238 2.28 -10.57 -22.72
N ARG A 239 2.89 -9.38 -22.64
CA ARG A 239 2.44 -8.29 -21.80
C ARG A 239 1.72 -7.26 -22.67
N ILE A 240 0.57 -6.78 -22.23
CA ILE A 240 -0.29 -5.82 -22.93
C ILE A 240 -0.49 -4.61 -22.01
N ASP A 241 0.32 -3.57 -22.24
CA ASP A 241 0.21 -2.31 -21.49
C ASP A 241 -0.67 -1.32 -22.27
N VAL A 242 -1.63 -0.73 -21.56
CA VAL A 242 -2.60 0.22 -22.13
C VAL A 242 -2.71 1.48 -21.28
N PRO A 243 -3.06 2.64 -21.85
CA PRO A 243 -3.47 3.78 -21.02
C PRO A 243 -4.68 3.45 -20.17
N ALA A 244 -4.77 4.06 -18.97
CA ALA A 244 -5.95 3.98 -18.12
C ALA A 244 -7.17 4.64 -18.77
N GLU A 245 -8.36 4.36 -18.22
CA GLU A 245 -9.64 5.01 -18.56
C GLU A 245 -10.02 4.93 -20.06
N GLN A 246 -9.70 3.83 -20.73
CA GLN A 246 -10.11 3.65 -22.12
C GLN A 246 -11.59 3.20 -22.20
N PRO A 247 -12.36 3.71 -23.18
CA PRO A 247 -13.76 3.36 -23.33
C PRO A 247 -13.98 1.93 -23.86
N SER A 248 -12.92 1.24 -24.30
CA SER A 248 -13.01 -0.10 -24.87
C SER A 248 -11.66 -0.80 -24.93
N TYR A 249 -11.69 -2.10 -24.65
CA TYR A 249 -10.56 -3.05 -24.66
C TYR A 249 -10.79 -4.22 -25.64
N ARG A 250 -11.63 -4.02 -26.68
CA ARG A 250 -11.98 -5.08 -27.65
C ARG A 250 -10.78 -5.55 -28.49
N ALA A 251 -9.84 -4.65 -28.78
CA ALA A 251 -8.63 -5.01 -29.51
C ALA A 251 -7.70 -5.89 -28.65
N GLU A 252 -7.59 -5.58 -27.38
CA GLU A 252 -6.84 -6.35 -26.39
C GLU A 252 -7.49 -7.72 -26.16
N ALA A 253 -8.81 -7.78 -26.00
CA ALA A 253 -9.55 -9.03 -25.90
C ALA A 253 -9.34 -9.92 -27.14
N GLN A 254 -9.35 -9.35 -28.34
CA GLN A 254 -9.04 -10.10 -29.57
C GLN A 254 -7.60 -10.60 -29.58
N ARG A 255 -6.64 -9.79 -29.16
CA ARG A 255 -5.24 -10.21 -29.07
C ARG A 255 -5.03 -11.33 -28.07
N ILE A 256 -5.71 -11.28 -26.91
CA ILE A 256 -5.72 -12.38 -25.92
C ILE A 256 -6.28 -13.66 -26.55
N ALA A 257 -7.38 -13.55 -27.32
CA ALA A 257 -7.98 -14.69 -28.01
C ALA A 257 -7.00 -15.33 -29.03
N GLU A 258 -6.23 -14.52 -29.77
CA GLU A 258 -5.26 -14.98 -30.76
C GLU A 258 -4.06 -15.69 -30.11
N LEU A 259 -3.66 -15.24 -28.91
CA LEU A 259 -2.58 -15.84 -28.12
C LEU A 259 -3.01 -17.14 -27.42
N ALA A 260 -4.30 -17.28 -27.12
CA ALA A 260 -4.91 -18.45 -26.49
C ALA A 260 -4.18 -18.90 -25.20
N PRO A 261 -3.98 -18.02 -24.19
CA PRO A 261 -3.34 -18.38 -22.92
C PRO A 261 -4.25 -19.31 -22.09
N ASP A 262 -3.65 -19.98 -21.11
CA ASP A 262 -4.40 -20.75 -20.12
C ASP A 262 -5.11 -19.84 -19.13
N ALA A 263 -4.45 -18.73 -18.70
CA ALA A 263 -5.01 -17.71 -17.82
C ALA A 263 -4.56 -16.28 -18.22
N VAL A 264 -5.26 -15.28 -17.71
CA VAL A 264 -4.92 -13.86 -17.88
C VAL A 264 -4.73 -13.23 -16.51
N ILE A 265 -3.53 -12.66 -16.31
CA ILE A 265 -3.23 -11.83 -15.13
C ILE A 265 -3.59 -10.39 -15.47
N VAL A 266 -4.42 -9.75 -14.66
CA VAL A 266 -4.94 -8.40 -14.93
C VAL A 266 -4.55 -7.47 -13.80
N GLN A 267 -3.71 -6.47 -14.13
CA GLN A 267 -3.26 -5.41 -13.24
C GLN A 267 -3.84 -4.08 -13.74
N ALA A 268 -5.07 -3.81 -13.35
CA ALA A 268 -5.84 -2.65 -13.80
C ALA A 268 -7.00 -2.36 -12.83
N GLY A 269 -7.47 -1.13 -12.83
CA GLY A 269 -8.61 -0.71 -12.01
C GLY A 269 -9.85 -1.59 -12.23
N SER A 270 -10.76 -1.56 -11.27
CA SER A 270 -11.96 -2.41 -11.24
C SER A 270 -12.85 -2.25 -12.48
N VAL A 271 -13.03 -1.01 -12.96
CA VAL A 271 -13.87 -0.69 -14.14
C VAL A 271 -13.21 -1.15 -15.44
N GLU A 272 -11.92 -0.93 -15.59
CA GLU A 272 -11.10 -1.33 -16.73
C GLU A 272 -11.07 -2.85 -16.88
N SER A 273 -10.78 -3.53 -15.79
CA SER A 273 -10.75 -4.99 -15.71
C SER A 273 -12.12 -5.60 -16.07
N ALA A 274 -13.17 -5.10 -15.45
CA ALA A 274 -14.54 -5.55 -15.73
C ALA A 274 -14.94 -5.32 -17.20
N THR A 275 -14.54 -4.17 -17.78
CA THR A 275 -14.80 -3.84 -19.19
C THR A 275 -14.06 -4.78 -20.13
N LEU A 276 -12.80 -5.08 -19.87
CA LEU A 276 -12.01 -6.05 -20.64
C LEU A 276 -12.67 -7.44 -20.62
N ILE A 277 -12.96 -7.96 -19.42
CA ILE A 277 -13.53 -9.31 -19.26
C ILE A 277 -14.90 -9.41 -19.91
N LYS A 278 -15.75 -8.39 -19.75
CA LYS A 278 -17.08 -8.33 -20.40
C LYS A 278 -16.96 -8.37 -21.93
N GLN A 279 -16.04 -7.60 -22.50
CA GLN A 279 -15.84 -7.56 -23.96
C GLN A 279 -15.19 -8.86 -24.46
N ALA A 280 -14.34 -9.53 -23.68
CA ALA A 280 -13.83 -10.84 -23.97
C ALA A 280 -14.95 -11.91 -23.97
N ALA A 281 -15.84 -11.88 -22.99
CA ALA A 281 -17.02 -12.76 -22.93
C ALA A 281 -17.96 -12.55 -24.13
N GLU A 282 -18.22 -11.27 -24.53
CA GLU A 282 -18.98 -10.94 -25.75
C GLU A 282 -18.34 -11.50 -27.03
N ALA A 283 -17.00 -11.62 -27.06
CA ALA A 283 -16.25 -12.25 -28.15
C ALA A 283 -16.23 -13.79 -28.07
N GLY A 284 -16.83 -14.37 -27.03
CA GLY A 284 -16.91 -15.83 -26.82
C GLY A 284 -15.68 -16.46 -26.17
N LEU A 285 -14.81 -15.66 -25.56
CA LEU A 285 -13.67 -16.21 -24.78
C LEU A 285 -14.18 -16.75 -23.45
N SER A 286 -13.55 -17.85 -23.00
CA SER A 286 -13.75 -18.44 -21.68
C SER A 286 -12.39 -18.81 -21.12
N LEU A 287 -11.90 -18.00 -20.16
CA LEU A 287 -10.56 -18.09 -19.57
C LEU A 287 -10.65 -17.98 -18.05
N ASP A 288 -9.53 -18.26 -17.40
CA ASP A 288 -9.30 -17.90 -16.00
C ASP A 288 -8.74 -16.48 -15.96
N TRP A 289 -9.45 -15.57 -15.28
CA TRP A 289 -9.10 -14.18 -15.10
C TRP A 289 -8.69 -13.95 -13.66
N ILE A 290 -7.45 -13.52 -13.46
CA ILE A 290 -6.84 -13.35 -12.15
C ILE A 290 -6.45 -11.88 -12.02
N GLY A 291 -7.18 -11.15 -11.19
CA GLY A 291 -6.98 -9.73 -10.98
C GLY A 291 -6.30 -9.40 -9.66
N GLU A 292 -6.49 -8.16 -9.26
CA GLU A 292 -5.97 -7.58 -8.03
C GLU A 292 -7.13 -7.21 -7.07
N THR A 293 -6.79 -6.77 -5.87
CA THR A 293 -7.71 -6.54 -4.76
C THR A 293 -8.88 -5.60 -5.07
N GLY A 294 -8.69 -4.65 -5.99
CA GLY A 294 -9.74 -3.71 -6.39
C GLY A 294 -10.99 -4.34 -6.99
N TRP A 295 -10.93 -5.60 -7.39
CA TRP A 295 -12.10 -6.29 -7.90
C TRP A 295 -13.17 -6.57 -6.83
N ILE A 296 -12.83 -6.45 -5.55
CA ILE A 296 -13.81 -6.51 -4.46
C ILE A 296 -14.79 -5.32 -4.49
N GLN A 297 -14.40 -4.20 -5.11
CA GLN A 297 -15.22 -3.00 -5.17
C GLN A 297 -16.51 -3.23 -5.96
N PRO A 298 -17.64 -2.66 -5.51
CA PRO A 298 -18.96 -2.85 -6.15
C PRO A 298 -18.98 -2.49 -7.63
N GLU A 299 -18.11 -1.57 -8.07
CA GLU A 299 -17.98 -1.12 -9.44
C GLU A 299 -17.54 -2.23 -10.39
N PHE A 300 -16.72 -3.19 -9.91
CA PHE A 300 -16.29 -4.32 -10.71
C PHE A 300 -17.50 -5.16 -11.13
N ILE A 301 -18.27 -5.66 -10.17
CA ILE A 301 -19.47 -6.47 -10.45
C ILE A 301 -20.55 -5.64 -11.14
N GLY A 302 -20.72 -4.37 -10.75
CA GLY A 302 -21.66 -3.44 -11.38
C GLY A 302 -21.39 -3.23 -12.87
N THR A 303 -20.12 -3.19 -13.27
CA THR A 303 -19.68 -3.03 -14.67
C THR A 303 -19.71 -4.36 -15.42
N LEU A 304 -19.19 -5.43 -14.83
CA LEU A 304 -19.08 -6.76 -15.43
C LEU A 304 -20.46 -7.38 -15.65
N GLY A 305 -21.29 -7.40 -14.61
CA GLY A 305 -22.54 -8.15 -14.57
C GLY A 305 -22.30 -9.65 -14.33
N THR A 306 -23.35 -10.37 -13.96
CA THR A 306 -23.27 -11.80 -13.61
C THR A 306 -23.18 -12.76 -14.81
N ASP A 307 -23.76 -12.40 -15.97
CA ASP A 307 -23.73 -13.24 -17.17
C ASP A 307 -22.30 -13.55 -17.67
N PRO A 308 -21.36 -12.57 -17.75
CA PRO A 308 -19.97 -12.83 -18.06
C PRO A 308 -19.31 -13.80 -17.06
N ILE A 309 -19.56 -13.66 -15.75
CA ILE A 309 -18.97 -14.54 -14.72
C ILE A 309 -19.32 -16.00 -15.00
N ALA A 310 -20.60 -16.28 -15.26
CA ALA A 310 -21.06 -17.64 -15.52
C ALA A 310 -20.48 -18.25 -16.81
N SER A 311 -19.96 -17.45 -17.72
CA SER A 311 -19.38 -17.89 -19.00
C SER A 311 -17.87 -18.13 -18.98
N GLN A 312 -17.18 -17.64 -17.95
CA GLN A 312 -15.73 -17.82 -17.80
C GLN A 312 -15.39 -19.13 -17.09
N LYS A 313 -14.15 -19.61 -17.24
CA LYS A 313 -13.63 -20.75 -16.47
C LYS A 313 -13.51 -20.35 -14.99
N GLY A 314 -12.91 -19.20 -14.72
CA GLY A 314 -12.77 -18.61 -13.39
C GLY A 314 -12.60 -17.10 -13.48
N ILE A 315 -13.11 -16.39 -12.47
CA ILE A 315 -12.85 -14.96 -12.24
C ILE A 315 -12.59 -14.78 -10.75
N GLY A 316 -11.49 -14.15 -10.39
CA GLY A 316 -11.16 -13.84 -9.01
C GLY A 316 -9.93 -12.95 -8.93
N PHE A 317 -9.55 -12.60 -7.72
CA PHE A 317 -8.49 -11.64 -7.48
C PHE A 317 -7.50 -12.14 -6.43
N ALA A 318 -6.23 -11.78 -6.61
CA ALA A 318 -5.22 -11.93 -5.58
C ALA A 318 -5.38 -10.84 -4.52
N ALA A 319 -5.24 -11.19 -3.27
CA ALA A 319 -5.38 -10.29 -2.13
C ALA A 319 -4.42 -10.69 -1.01
N PHE A 320 -4.17 -9.77 -0.10
CA PHE A 320 -3.60 -10.10 1.20
C PHE A 320 -4.66 -10.78 2.06
N SER A 321 -4.26 -11.77 2.85
CA SER A 321 -5.18 -12.53 3.70
C SER A 321 -5.36 -11.89 5.06
N TYR A 322 -6.41 -12.28 5.77
CA TYR A 322 -6.68 -11.90 7.15
C TYR A 322 -6.89 -13.16 8.00
N ASN A 323 -6.84 -13.02 9.31
CA ASN A 323 -7.04 -14.13 10.24
C ASN A 323 -8.38 -13.97 10.99
N ASP A 324 -9.40 -14.66 10.52
CA ASP A 324 -10.76 -14.67 11.07
C ASP A 324 -10.92 -15.52 12.36
N THR A 325 -9.81 -16.08 12.86
CA THR A 325 -9.81 -16.93 14.05
C THR A 325 -9.23 -16.24 15.30
N THR A 326 -8.88 -14.95 15.20
CA THR A 326 -8.27 -14.18 16.29
C THR A 326 -9.29 -13.38 17.09
N PRO A 327 -9.00 -13.07 18.37
CA PRO A 327 -9.80 -12.12 19.13
C PRO A 327 -9.83 -10.71 18.52
N ALA A 328 -8.84 -10.33 17.69
CA ALA A 328 -8.86 -9.09 16.94
C ALA A 328 -10.01 -9.06 15.94
N TRP A 329 -10.21 -10.16 15.17
CA TRP A 329 -11.32 -10.30 14.25
C TRP A 329 -12.67 -10.32 14.97
N ASP A 330 -12.78 -11.12 16.05
CA ASP A 330 -14.00 -11.22 16.87
C ASP A 330 -14.46 -9.85 17.43
N PHE A 331 -13.53 -8.91 17.60
CA PHE A 331 -13.82 -7.55 18.02
C PHE A 331 -14.18 -6.65 16.84
N TYR A 332 -13.41 -6.69 15.75
CA TYR A 332 -13.51 -5.77 14.61
C TYR A 332 -14.77 -6.01 13.76
N GLU A 333 -14.99 -7.25 13.28
CA GLU A 333 -16.07 -7.57 12.35
C GLU A 333 -17.45 -7.14 12.86
N PRO A 334 -17.88 -7.51 14.11
CA PRO A 334 -19.16 -7.06 14.64
C PRO A 334 -19.23 -5.55 14.83
N LEU A 335 -18.11 -4.88 15.15
CA LEU A 335 -18.08 -3.44 15.31
C LEU A 335 -18.28 -2.73 13.97
N TRP A 336 -17.60 -3.19 12.89
CA TRP A 336 -17.80 -2.68 11.53
C TRP A 336 -19.23 -2.86 11.06
N ASP A 337 -19.79 -4.06 11.18
CA ASP A 337 -21.11 -4.42 10.67
C ASP A 337 -22.25 -3.75 11.44
N THR A 338 -22.07 -3.47 12.74
CA THR A 338 -23.12 -2.86 13.58
C THR A 338 -23.01 -1.35 13.71
N THR A 339 -21.88 -0.76 13.40
CA THR A 339 -21.73 0.70 13.37
C THR A 339 -22.51 1.27 12.20
N ALA A 340 -23.37 2.25 12.48
CA ALA A 340 -24.40 2.72 11.57
C ALA A 340 -23.86 3.09 10.16
N GLY A 341 -24.15 2.24 9.21
CA GLY A 341 -23.93 2.45 7.78
C GLY A 341 -22.61 1.98 7.22
N TYR A 342 -21.61 1.56 8.04
CA TYR A 342 -20.31 1.17 7.48
C TYR A 342 -20.41 -0.05 6.55
N GLY A 343 -20.84 -1.19 7.01
CA GLY A 343 -21.00 -2.38 6.17
C GLY A 343 -21.94 -2.19 4.97
N ASP A 344 -23.02 -1.41 5.15
CA ASP A 344 -23.99 -1.14 4.08
C ASP A 344 -23.47 -0.14 3.01
N LEU A 345 -22.61 0.81 3.40
CA LEU A 345 -22.14 1.90 2.54
C LEU A 345 -20.79 1.61 1.90
N TYR A 346 -19.91 0.91 2.59
CA TYR A 346 -18.52 0.78 2.19
C TYR A 346 -18.10 -0.67 1.90
N GLY A 347 -18.95 -1.65 2.19
CA GLY A 347 -18.69 -3.05 1.91
C GLY A 347 -18.36 -3.88 3.16
N PRO A 348 -18.07 -5.18 2.98
CA PRO A 348 -17.92 -6.11 4.07
C PRO A 348 -16.64 -5.87 4.86
N ALA A 349 -16.64 -6.23 6.15
CA ALA A 349 -15.46 -6.19 7.01
C ALA A 349 -14.24 -6.96 6.44
N THR A 350 -14.48 -7.90 5.53
CA THR A 350 -13.45 -8.70 4.85
C THR A 350 -12.73 -7.98 3.71
N ASP A 351 -13.09 -6.72 3.41
CA ASP A 351 -12.32 -5.93 2.46
C ASP A 351 -10.92 -5.66 3.01
N LEU A 352 -9.91 -5.94 2.19
CA LEU A 352 -8.51 -5.78 2.53
C LEU A 352 -8.19 -4.38 3.07
N TYR A 353 -8.73 -3.35 2.43
CA TYR A 353 -8.45 -1.97 2.82
C TYR A 353 -9.03 -1.67 4.21
N HIS A 354 -10.21 -2.19 4.53
CA HIS A 354 -10.88 -1.99 5.81
C HIS A 354 -10.06 -2.55 6.97
N PHE A 355 -9.74 -3.84 6.93
CA PHE A 355 -9.06 -4.48 8.05
C PHE A 355 -7.57 -4.09 8.15
N SER A 356 -6.87 -3.87 7.03
CA SER A 356 -5.46 -3.48 7.08
C SER A 356 -5.28 -2.03 7.54
N THR A 357 -6.18 -1.12 7.15
CA THR A 357 -6.18 0.24 7.68
C THR A 357 -6.48 0.26 9.16
N TYR A 358 -7.48 -0.53 9.59
CA TYR A 358 -7.78 -0.68 11.01
C TYR A 358 -6.52 -1.06 11.79
N ASP A 359 -5.82 -2.13 11.40
CA ASP A 359 -4.63 -2.61 12.10
C ASP A 359 -3.52 -1.57 12.19
N VAL A 360 -3.15 -0.93 11.07
CA VAL A 360 -2.06 0.05 11.09
C VAL A 360 -2.40 1.28 11.93
N MET A 361 -3.68 1.68 11.96
CA MET A 361 -4.12 2.80 12.79
C MET A 361 -4.10 2.44 14.28
N ILE A 362 -4.55 1.24 14.65
CA ILE A 362 -4.47 0.73 16.02
C ILE A 362 -3.01 0.65 16.47
N GLN A 363 -2.15 0.01 15.67
CA GLN A 363 -0.74 -0.13 16.00
C GLN A 363 -0.03 1.23 16.10
N THR A 364 -0.37 2.19 15.23
CA THR A 364 0.11 3.56 15.30
C THR A 364 -0.24 4.22 16.63
N ALA A 365 -1.48 4.07 17.08
CA ALA A 365 -1.93 4.64 18.34
C ALA A 365 -1.23 3.99 19.55
N LEU A 366 -1.04 2.66 19.54
CA LEU A 366 -0.29 1.94 20.55
C LEU A 366 1.19 2.35 20.58
N ALA A 367 1.81 2.50 19.41
CA ALA A 367 3.20 2.95 19.30
C ALA A 367 3.41 4.38 19.80
N VAL A 368 2.45 5.30 19.56
CA VAL A 368 2.46 6.65 20.14
C VAL A 368 2.40 6.61 21.68
N GLU A 369 1.49 5.81 22.25
CA GLU A 369 1.39 5.65 23.72
C GLU A 369 2.68 5.04 24.29
N TYR A 370 3.21 3.98 23.66
CA TYR A 370 4.44 3.30 24.05
C TYR A 370 5.65 4.25 24.02
N ALA A 371 5.78 5.02 22.94
CA ALA A 371 6.83 6.03 22.77
C ALA A 371 6.68 7.25 23.69
N GLY A 372 5.47 7.53 24.17
CA GLY A 372 5.14 8.76 24.88
C GLY A 372 5.23 10.02 24.00
N SER A 373 5.17 9.88 22.67
CA SER A 373 5.45 10.97 21.74
C SER A 373 4.85 10.74 20.34
N TYR A 374 4.52 11.82 19.64
CA TYR A 374 4.18 11.85 18.21
C TYR A 374 5.39 12.14 17.31
N SER A 375 6.59 12.24 17.87
CA SER A 375 7.80 12.48 17.07
C SER A 375 8.18 11.24 16.25
N ALA A 376 8.61 11.43 14.99
CA ALA A 376 9.06 10.34 14.12
C ALA A 376 10.23 9.55 14.73
N THR A 377 11.16 10.25 15.41
CA THR A 377 12.32 9.65 16.08
C THR A 377 11.91 8.67 17.20
N ALA A 378 10.85 8.97 17.96
CA ALA A 378 10.37 8.11 19.03
C ALA A 378 9.40 7.03 18.53
N TRP A 379 8.53 7.39 17.58
CA TRP A 379 7.48 6.51 17.08
C TRP A 379 7.98 5.37 16.19
N ALA A 380 8.91 5.64 15.26
CA ALA A 380 9.35 4.61 14.32
C ALA A 380 9.93 3.36 15.00
N PRO A 381 10.85 3.44 16.00
CA PRO A 381 11.25 2.26 16.73
C PRO A 381 10.13 1.64 17.59
N ALA A 382 9.15 2.43 18.03
CA ALA A 382 8.03 1.93 18.80
C ALA A 382 7.06 1.08 17.95
N MET A 383 6.92 1.36 16.66
CA MET A 383 6.13 0.51 15.75
C MET A 383 6.63 -0.94 15.72
N PHE A 384 7.95 -1.14 15.71
CA PHE A 384 8.52 -2.47 15.84
C PHE A 384 8.31 -3.04 17.27
N ALA A 385 8.57 -2.22 18.29
CA ALA A 385 8.50 -2.69 19.67
C ALA A 385 7.12 -3.16 20.11
N VAL A 386 6.04 -2.58 19.58
CA VAL A 386 4.66 -2.98 19.93
C VAL A 386 4.13 -4.16 19.11
N GLY A 387 4.80 -4.55 18.02
CA GLY A 387 4.36 -5.63 17.13
C GLY A 387 5.32 -6.81 17.05
N ASP A 388 6.54 -6.69 17.60
CA ASP A 388 7.54 -7.75 17.55
C ASP A 388 7.68 -8.47 18.91
N PRO A 389 7.83 -9.81 18.94
CA PRO A 389 8.16 -10.51 20.16
C PRO A 389 9.60 -10.13 20.63
N PRO A 390 9.92 -10.22 21.96
CA PRO A 390 9.04 -10.72 23.01
C PRO A 390 8.13 -9.64 23.58
N GLY A 391 6.89 -10.03 23.96
CA GLY A 391 5.94 -9.16 24.61
C GLY A 391 4.75 -9.95 25.15
N THR A 392 3.88 -9.31 25.89
CA THR A 392 2.57 -9.87 26.25
C THR A 392 1.65 -9.74 25.06
N MET A 393 1.25 -10.87 24.46
CA MET A 393 0.34 -10.90 23.32
C MET A 393 -0.99 -10.23 23.66
N CYS A 394 -1.45 -9.33 22.81
CA CYS A 394 -2.72 -8.63 22.92
C CYS A 394 -3.34 -8.35 21.55
N TYR A 395 -4.67 -8.23 21.47
CA TYR A 395 -5.43 -8.27 20.23
C TYR A 395 -6.29 -7.03 19.98
N THR A 396 -6.63 -6.29 21.00
CA THR A 396 -7.48 -5.10 20.87
C THR A 396 -6.78 -3.87 21.41
N TYR A 397 -7.14 -2.71 20.87
CA TYR A 397 -6.58 -1.43 21.31
C TYR A 397 -6.65 -1.25 22.83
N ALA A 398 -7.83 -1.47 23.41
CA ALA A 398 -8.05 -1.24 24.84
C ALA A 398 -7.22 -2.20 25.72
N GLU A 399 -7.09 -3.47 25.33
CA GLU A 399 -6.27 -4.46 26.02
C GLU A 399 -4.79 -4.07 26.00
N CYS A 400 -4.25 -3.83 24.77
CA CYS A 400 -2.85 -3.47 24.56
C CYS A 400 -2.50 -2.15 25.26
N LEU A 401 -3.37 -1.13 25.15
CA LEU A 401 -3.19 0.16 25.79
C LEU A 401 -3.09 0.03 27.33
N ALA A 402 -3.91 -0.84 27.93
CA ALA A 402 -3.87 -1.08 29.37
C ALA A 402 -2.55 -1.72 29.82
N LEU A 403 -1.97 -2.64 29.02
CA LEU A 403 -0.68 -3.25 29.26
C LEU A 403 0.46 -2.22 29.15
N ILE A 404 0.48 -1.41 28.09
CA ILE A 404 1.47 -0.32 27.92
C ILE A 404 1.44 0.61 29.13
N ARG A 405 0.25 1.06 29.56
CA ARG A 405 0.10 1.95 30.73
C ARG A 405 0.48 1.29 32.05
N ALA A 406 0.44 -0.05 32.13
CA ALA A 406 0.97 -0.80 33.27
C ALA A 406 2.51 -0.93 33.21
N GLY A 407 3.16 -0.51 32.13
CA GLY A 407 4.60 -0.61 31.91
C GLY A 407 5.05 -1.99 31.43
N GLU A 408 4.11 -2.76 30.85
CA GLU A 408 4.40 -4.06 30.26
C GLU A 408 4.81 -3.88 28.78
N ASP A 409 5.70 -4.75 28.32
CA ASP A 409 6.02 -4.91 26.90
C ASP A 409 4.92 -5.73 26.23
N ILE A 410 4.51 -5.34 25.00
CA ILE A 410 3.40 -5.96 24.28
C ILE A 410 3.88 -6.58 22.97
N ASP A 411 3.04 -7.50 22.47
CA ASP A 411 3.15 -8.14 21.16
C ASP A 411 1.74 -8.08 20.55
N TYR A 412 1.51 -7.06 19.69
CA TYR A 412 0.20 -6.84 19.07
C TYR A 412 -0.02 -7.80 17.93
N GLU A 413 -1.08 -8.60 18.04
CA GLU A 413 -1.57 -9.50 17.02
C GLU A 413 -2.88 -8.96 16.44
N GLY A 414 -2.80 -8.37 15.25
CA GLY A 414 -3.94 -7.76 14.58
C GLY A 414 -4.77 -8.74 13.74
N ILE A 415 -5.62 -8.19 12.90
CA ILE A 415 -6.46 -8.92 11.94
C ILE A 415 -5.59 -9.46 10.80
N THR A 416 -4.58 -8.70 10.38
CA THR A 416 -3.62 -9.08 9.35
C THR A 416 -2.60 -10.11 9.84
N GLY A 417 -2.62 -10.44 11.12
CA GLY A 417 -1.67 -11.32 11.80
C GLY A 417 -0.71 -10.56 12.70
N PRO A 418 0.54 -11.05 12.85
CA PRO A 418 1.56 -10.36 13.63
C PRO A 418 1.73 -8.90 13.20
N GLY A 419 1.78 -8.00 14.17
CA GLY A 419 2.07 -6.58 13.94
C GLY A 419 3.51 -6.29 13.51
N SER A 420 4.24 -7.31 13.02
CA SER A 420 5.64 -7.23 12.63
C SER A 420 5.85 -6.59 11.27
N TYR A 421 6.93 -5.84 11.16
CA TYR A 421 7.34 -5.18 9.92
C TYR A 421 8.76 -5.58 9.51
N THR A 422 9.04 -5.52 8.21
CA THR A 422 10.41 -5.55 7.69
C THR A 422 11.17 -4.28 8.09
N ASP A 423 12.50 -4.27 7.98
CA ASP A 423 13.35 -3.09 8.22
C ASP A 423 12.89 -1.85 7.41
N GLY A 424 12.19 -2.04 6.30
CA GLY A 424 11.63 -0.98 5.46
C GLY A 424 10.18 -0.58 5.83
N GLY A 425 9.65 -1.08 6.93
CA GLY A 425 8.29 -0.75 7.39
C GLY A 425 7.18 -1.35 6.53
N VAL A 426 7.40 -2.54 5.96
CA VAL A 426 6.39 -3.30 5.19
C VAL A 426 5.88 -4.44 6.04
N ASN A 427 4.56 -4.54 6.20
CA ASN A 427 3.96 -5.70 6.87
C ASN A 427 4.13 -6.97 6.01
N ALA A 428 4.54 -8.07 6.63
CA ALA A 428 4.71 -9.37 5.99
C ALA A 428 3.37 -10.15 5.96
N VAL A 429 2.49 -9.77 5.04
CA VAL A 429 1.12 -10.34 4.98
C VAL A 429 1.06 -11.60 4.13
N VAL A 430 0.36 -12.62 4.63
CA VAL A 430 0.01 -13.83 3.84
C VAL A 430 -0.92 -13.45 2.69
N GLN A 431 -0.80 -14.15 1.56
CA GLN A 431 -1.54 -13.86 0.34
C GLN A 431 -2.58 -14.93 0.04
N SER A 432 -3.67 -14.54 -0.62
CA SER A 432 -4.75 -15.42 -1.02
C SER A 432 -5.22 -15.10 -2.44
N TYR A 433 -5.97 -16.02 -3.01
CA TYR A 433 -6.81 -15.82 -4.18
C TYR A 433 -8.27 -15.98 -3.80
N THR A 434 -9.12 -15.03 -4.15
CA THR A 434 -10.54 -15.04 -3.84
C THR A 434 -11.35 -15.11 -5.14
N PRO A 435 -12.09 -16.20 -5.39
CA PRO A 435 -12.94 -16.34 -6.57
C PRO A 435 -14.25 -15.57 -6.41
N PHE A 436 -14.90 -15.23 -7.54
CA PHE A 436 -16.31 -14.85 -7.56
C PHE A 436 -17.19 -16.07 -7.84
N ASN A 437 -18.29 -16.18 -7.11
CA ASN A 437 -19.36 -17.13 -7.39
C ASN A 437 -20.15 -16.69 -8.64
N ALA A 438 -20.88 -17.62 -9.25
CA ALA A 438 -21.65 -17.36 -10.47
C ALA A 438 -22.74 -16.25 -10.32
N ASP A 439 -23.17 -15.96 -9.10
CA ASP A 439 -24.11 -14.90 -8.76
C ASP A 439 -23.44 -13.53 -8.53
N GLY A 440 -22.12 -13.47 -8.63
CA GLY A 440 -21.32 -12.27 -8.41
C GLY A 440 -20.93 -12.02 -6.96
N SER A 441 -21.31 -12.89 -6.05
CA SER A 441 -20.82 -12.82 -4.67
C SER A 441 -19.36 -13.27 -4.57
N VAL A 442 -18.65 -12.74 -3.58
CA VAL A 442 -17.29 -13.16 -3.24
C VAL A 442 -17.31 -14.58 -2.69
N GLY A 443 -16.41 -15.43 -3.16
CA GLY A 443 -16.28 -16.82 -2.73
C GLY A 443 -15.29 -16.98 -1.58
N GLU A 444 -15.02 -18.24 -1.21
CA GLU A 444 -14.05 -18.56 -0.16
C GLU A 444 -12.62 -18.35 -0.67
N ALA A 445 -11.81 -17.65 0.11
CA ALA A 445 -10.42 -17.36 -0.22
C ALA A 445 -9.55 -18.64 -0.15
N VAL A 446 -8.65 -18.77 -1.11
CA VAL A 446 -7.64 -19.85 -1.15
C VAL A 446 -6.30 -19.24 -0.75
N VAL A 447 -5.80 -19.60 0.43
CA VAL A 447 -4.49 -19.15 0.92
C VAL A 447 -3.39 -19.77 0.04
N LEU A 448 -2.48 -18.93 -0.43
CA LEU A 448 -1.33 -19.32 -1.24
C LEU A 448 -0.19 -19.84 -0.35
N ASP A 449 0.73 -20.61 -0.94
CA ASP A 449 1.91 -21.12 -0.23
C ASP A 449 2.79 -19.94 0.24
N ALA A 450 2.73 -19.65 1.53
CA ALA A 450 3.42 -18.52 2.14
C ALA A 450 4.95 -18.61 1.99
N GLN A 451 5.55 -19.81 2.13
CA GLN A 451 7.00 -19.97 2.00
C GLN A 451 7.44 -19.73 0.56
N ARG A 452 6.69 -20.29 -0.42
CA ARG A 452 6.96 -20.05 -1.83
C ARG A 452 6.80 -18.60 -2.22
N ALA A 453 5.80 -17.93 -1.66
CA ALA A 453 5.60 -16.50 -1.88
C ALA A 453 6.78 -15.67 -1.35
N LEU A 454 7.26 -15.97 -0.14
CA LEU A 454 8.44 -15.29 0.45
C LEU A 454 9.69 -15.52 -0.40
N ASP A 455 9.98 -16.77 -0.79
CA ASP A 455 11.15 -17.11 -1.58
C ASP A 455 11.18 -16.38 -2.94
N ILE A 456 10.01 -16.11 -3.53
CA ILE A 456 9.89 -15.40 -4.81
C ILE A 456 9.95 -13.89 -4.60
N ILE A 457 9.26 -13.34 -3.61
CA ILE A 457 9.24 -11.88 -3.39
C ILE A 457 10.63 -11.34 -3.10
N GLU A 458 11.48 -12.07 -2.38
CA GLU A 458 12.88 -11.70 -2.16
C GLU A 458 13.70 -11.57 -3.45
N GLN A 459 13.30 -12.29 -4.52
CA GLN A 459 14.00 -12.28 -5.79
C GLN A 459 13.50 -11.18 -6.75
N ILE A 460 12.24 -10.78 -6.62
CA ILE A 460 11.56 -9.93 -7.61
C ILE A 460 11.23 -8.52 -7.12
N ALA A 461 11.22 -8.30 -5.81
CA ALA A 461 10.94 -6.98 -5.23
C ALA A 461 11.93 -5.93 -5.77
N VAL A 462 11.40 -4.75 -6.05
CA VAL A 462 12.21 -3.61 -6.46
C VAL A 462 12.84 -3.00 -5.22
N GLU A 463 14.17 -2.79 -5.25
CA GLU A 463 14.89 -2.07 -4.22
C GLU A 463 15.35 -0.72 -4.75
N ALA A 464 15.21 0.31 -3.93
CA ALA A 464 15.81 1.60 -4.22
C ALA A 464 17.31 1.56 -3.98
N THR A 465 18.07 2.14 -4.89
CA THR A 465 19.50 2.38 -4.70
C THR A 465 19.71 3.83 -4.31
N CYS A 466 20.14 4.06 -3.06
CA CYS A 466 20.31 5.40 -2.53
C CYS A 466 21.79 5.77 -2.37
N ASP A 467 22.13 7.02 -2.66
CA ASP A 467 23.46 7.58 -2.41
C ASP A 467 23.63 8.08 -0.96
N ALA A 468 24.78 8.69 -0.66
CA ALA A 468 25.11 9.18 0.67
C ALA A 468 24.22 10.37 1.13
N ASP A 469 23.60 11.07 0.20
CA ASP A 469 22.69 12.18 0.44
C ASP A 469 21.21 11.72 0.45
N ASN A 470 20.98 10.39 0.48
CA ASN A 470 19.67 9.72 0.48
C ASN A 470 18.82 10.01 -0.77
N GLN A 471 19.48 10.38 -1.89
CA GLN A 471 18.84 10.43 -3.19
C GLN A 471 18.77 9.02 -3.76
N CYS A 472 17.59 8.58 -4.14
CA CYS A 472 17.36 7.18 -4.51
C CYS A 472 16.81 7.06 -5.94
N ASP A 473 17.28 6.00 -6.62
CA ASP A 473 16.71 5.50 -7.87
C ASP A 473 15.97 4.17 -7.60
N TRP A 474 14.77 4.04 -8.17
CA TRP A 474 13.96 2.81 -8.23
C TRP A 474 13.00 2.81 -9.41
#